data_5e2e3aba6dbccf2b1f5cf21355b0ab6c
#
_entry.id   5e2e3aba6dbccf2b1f5cf21355b0ab6c
#
_cell.length_a   1.000
_cell.length_b   1.000
_cell.length_c   1.000
_cell.angle_alpha   90.00
_cell.angle_beta   90.00
_cell.angle_gamma   90.00
#
_symmetry.space_group_name_H-M   'P 1'
#
loop_
_entity.id
_entity.type
_entity.pdbx_description
1 polymer ?
#
loop_
_entity_poly.entity_id
_entity_poly.type
_entity_poly.pdbx_seq_one_letter_code
_entity_poly.pdbx_strand_id
1 'polypeptide(L)'
;MIRPTHQYRAIFNGTTIPVLEQVANFNEARQALLAGNIANYDTPMYLARDMDVGKFKHKLALACERRHRPPGPFAPDWPLKNGSASAVGDEWPIDNPILYHDLNNVGMEFQVTEMAKNNQEFNTAVSIMKHQMNLLQTAISERV
;
A
#
# COMPACT_ATOMS: atom_id res chain seq x y z
N MET A 1 -31.53 -1.18 -16.70
CA MET A 1 -30.22 -1.51 -17.30
C MET A 1 -29.24 -1.82 -16.16
N ILE A 2 -28.96 -3.09 -15.89
CA ILE A 2 -28.04 -3.52 -14.81
C ILE A 2 -26.65 -3.31 -15.34
N ARG A 3 -25.87 -2.42 -14.69
CA ARG A 3 -24.48 -2.17 -15.08
C ARG A 3 -23.63 -3.38 -14.65
N PRO A 4 -23.00 -4.12 -15.57
CA PRO A 4 -22.27 -5.36 -15.28
C PRO A 4 -21.08 -5.17 -14.31
N THR A 5 -20.59 -3.95 -14.14
CA THR A 5 -19.46 -3.61 -13.25
C THR A 5 -19.76 -3.81 -11.76
N HIS A 6 -21.01 -3.84 -11.32
CA HIS A 6 -21.36 -4.04 -9.90
C HIS A 6 -21.22 -5.50 -9.45
N GLN A 7 -21.45 -6.46 -10.32
CA GLN A 7 -21.43 -7.89 -9.97
C GLN A 7 -20.00 -8.39 -9.76
N TYR A 8 -19.05 -7.98 -10.59
CA TYR A 8 -17.64 -8.35 -10.44
C TYR A 8 -17.02 -7.81 -9.14
N ARG A 9 -17.39 -6.59 -8.73
CA ARG A 9 -16.96 -6.01 -7.45
C ARG A 9 -17.46 -6.79 -6.24
N ALA A 10 -18.67 -7.34 -6.29
CA ALA A 10 -19.25 -8.11 -5.19
C ALA A 10 -18.45 -9.40 -4.93
N ILE A 11 -17.99 -10.08 -5.99
CA ILE A 11 -17.19 -11.31 -5.87
C ILE A 11 -15.83 -11.03 -5.22
N PHE A 12 -15.13 -9.98 -5.68
CA PHE A 12 -13.81 -9.64 -5.16
C PHE A 12 -13.84 -8.94 -3.80
N ASN A 13 -14.93 -8.21 -3.48
CA ASN A 13 -15.08 -7.58 -2.16
C ASN A 13 -15.18 -8.60 -1.01
N GLY A 14 -15.56 -9.84 -1.27
CA GLY A 14 -15.52 -10.95 -0.31
C GLY A 14 -14.11 -11.50 -0.07
N THR A 15 -13.14 -11.24 -0.95
CA THR A 15 -11.76 -11.77 -0.88
C THR A 15 -10.80 -10.76 -0.24
N THR A 16 -9.58 -11.16 0.10
CA THR A 16 -8.53 -10.26 0.62
C THR A 16 -7.84 -9.47 -0.48
N ILE A 17 -8.17 -9.69 -1.75
CA ILE A 17 -7.54 -9.04 -2.91
C ILE A 17 -7.55 -7.51 -2.83
N PRO A 18 -8.67 -6.81 -2.50
CA PRO A 18 -8.66 -5.35 -2.41
C PRO A 18 -7.76 -4.79 -1.31
N VAL A 19 -7.54 -5.56 -0.23
CA VAL A 19 -6.60 -5.18 0.84
C VAL A 19 -5.16 -5.29 0.35
N LEU A 20 -4.83 -6.38 -0.33
CA LEU A 20 -3.50 -6.60 -0.92
C LEU A 20 -3.18 -5.57 -2.02
N GLU A 21 -4.18 -5.17 -2.80
CA GLU A 21 -4.04 -4.08 -3.79
C GLU A 21 -3.65 -2.76 -3.11
N GLN A 22 -4.25 -2.43 -1.96
CA GLN A 22 -3.87 -1.23 -1.22
C GLN A 22 -2.44 -1.31 -0.67
N VAL A 23 -2.03 -2.47 -0.18
CA VAL A 23 -0.64 -2.70 0.26
C VAL A 23 0.33 -2.53 -0.91
N ALA A 24 0.02 -3.11 -2.07
CA ALA A 24 0.86 -2.99 -3.26
C ALA A 24 0.98 -1.53 -3.72
N ASN A 25 -0.13 -0.81 -3.82
CA ASN A 25 -0.15 0.61 -4.22
C ASN A 25 0.61 1.51 -3.23
N PHE A 26 0.48 1.25 -1.92
CA PHE A 26 1.24 1.97 -0.91
C PHE A 26 2.75 1.73 -1.07
N ASN A 27 3.16 0.47 -1.22
CA ASN A 27 4.57 0.11 -1.37
C ASN A 27 5.16 0.65 -2.68
N GLU A 28 4.39 0.71 -3.77
CA GLU A 28 4.79 1.33 -5.03
C GLU A 28 5.06 2.82 -4.86
N ALA A 29 4.14 3.55 -4.24
CA ALA A 29 4.30 4.97 -3.97
C ALA A 29 5.49 5.24 -3.03
N ARG A 30 5.66 4.46 -1.97
CA ARG A 30 6.81 4.56 -1.05
C ARG A 30 8.12 4.28 -1.77
N GLN A 31 8.15 3.30 -2.67
CA GLN A 31 9.33 2.97 -3.47
C GLN A 31 9.81 4.16 -4.29
N ALA A 32 8.90 4.91 -4.89
CA ALA A 32 9.23 6.11 -5.65
C ALA A 32 9.85 7.21 -4.77
N LEU A 33 9.35 7.40 -3.54
CA LEU A 33 9.94 8.35 -2.57
C LEU A 33 11.34 7.94 -2.12
N LEU A 34 11.53 6.66 -1.74
CA LEU A 34 12.83 6.15 -1.34
C LEU A 34 13.86 6.24 -2.48
N ALA A 35 13.45 5.94 -3.71
CA ALA A 35 14.29 6.12 -4.88
C ALA A 35 14.66 7.60 -5.11
N GLY A 36 13.70 8.51 -4.91
CA GLY A 36 13.93 9.94 -4.95
C GLY A 36 14.93 10.43 -3.90
N ASN A 37 14.84 9.91 -2.66
CA ASN A 37 15.81 10.21 -1.60
C ASN A 37 17.22 9.75 -1.97
N ILE A 38 17.36 8.54 -2.51
CA ILE A 38 18.65 7.99 -2.95
C ILE A 38 19.23 8.82 -4.10
N ALA A 39 18.40 9.20 -5.06
CA ALA A 39 18.84 10.03 -6.21
C ALA A 39 19.34 11.41 -5.78
N ASN A 40 18.83 11.94 -4.66
CA ASN A 40 19.20 13.25 -4.13
C ASN A 40 20.17 13.17 -2.96
N TYR A 41 20.84 12.05 -2.77
CA TYR A 41 21.78 11.84 -1.66
C TYR A 41 22.89 12.91 -1.59
N ASP A 42 23.41 13.33 -2.72
CA ASP A 42 24.50 14.32 -2.84
C ASP A 42 23.98 15.75 -3.10
N THR A 43 22.67 15.97 -2.95
CA THR A 43 22.06 17.30 -3.15
C THR A 43 22.11 18.08 -1.84
N PRO A 44 22.81 19.23 -1.77
CA PRO A 44 22.85 20.06 -0.58
C PRO A 44 21.45 20.54 -0.15
N MET A 45 21.22 20.63 1.15
CA MET A 45 19.95 21.05 1.75
C MET A 45 18.74 20.17 1.40
N TYR A 46 18.93 18.98 0.83
CA TYR A 46 17.85 18.06 0.56
C TYR A 46 17.39 17.36 1.85
N LEU A 47 16.10 17.41 2.11
CA LEU A 47 15.46 16.70 3.24
C LEU A 47 14.72 15.47 2.75
N ALA A 48 15.14 14.31 3.23
CA ALA A 48 14.51 13.03 2.93
C ALA A 48 13.04 13.01 3.38
N ARG A 49 12.19 12.40 2.56
CA ARG A 49 10.77 12.20 2.84
C ARG A 49 10.43 10.72 2.85
N ASP A 50 9.50 10.32 3.68
CA ASP A 50 8.94 8.97 3.67
C ASP A 50 7.44 9.03 3.96
N MET A 51 6.76 7.92 3.72
CA MET A 51 5.36 7.74 4.06
C MET A 51 5.24 7.09 5.43
N ASP A 52 4.22 7.51 6.20
CA ASP A 52 3.98 6.96 7.52
C ASP A 52 3.38 5.55 7.43
N VAL A 53 4.25 4.55 7.51
CA VAL A 53 3.89 3.13 7.51
C VAL A 53 2.97 2.78 8.69
N GLY A 54 3.17 3.43 9.85
CA GLY A 54 2.36 3.21 11.05
C GLY A 54 0.91 3.64 10.83
N LYS A 55 0.71 4.84 10.31
CA LYS A 55 -0.63 5.34 9.95
C LYS A 55 -1.29 4.49 8.88
N PHE A 56 -0.53 4.06 7.87
CA PHE A 56 -1.06 3.19 6.84
C PHE A 56 -1.53 1.85 7.43
N LYS A 57 -0.69 1.17 8.23
CA LYS A 57 -1.04 -0.10 8.88
C LYS A 57 -2.27 0.04 9.79
N HIS A 58 -2.37 1.13 10.53
CA HIS A 58 -3.54 1.42 11.37
C HIS A 58 -4.82 1.62 10.53
N LYS A 59 -4.76 2.42 9.47
CA LYS A 59 -5.89 2.61 8.53
C LYS A 59 -6.31 1.28 7.89
N LEU A 60 -5.34 0.46 7.50
CA LEU A 60 -5.58 -0.86 6.92
C LEU A 60 -6.26 -1.81 7.90
N ALA A 61 -5.80 -1.85 9.16
CA ALA A 61 -6.41 -2.65 10.22
C ALA A 61 -7.88 -2.25 10.47
N LEU A 62 -8.16 -0.95 10.59
CA LEU A 62 -9.53 -0.45 10.71
C LEU A 62 -10.40 -0.82 9.50
N ALA A 63 -9.82 -0.78 8.31
CA ALA A 63 -10.51 -1.18 7.09
C ALA A 63 -10.85 -2.68 7.10
N CYS A 64 -9.93 -3.53 7.56
CA CYS A 64 -10.15 -4.96 7.74
C CYS A 64 -11.23 -5.26 8.80
N GLU A 65 -11.19 -4.58 9.94
CA GLU A 65 -12.21 -4.74 11.00
C GLU A 65 -13.61 -4.37 10.50
N ARG A 66 -13.73 -3.23 9.81
CA ARG A 66 -15.00 -2.79 9.22
C ARG A 66 -15.56 -3.79 8.22
N ARG A 67 -14.69 -4.48 7.51
CA ARG A 67 -15.07 -5.50 6.54
C ARG A 67 -15.66 -6.76 7.20
N HIS A 68 -15.18 -7.14 8.38
CA HIS A 68 -15.69 -8.29 9.15
C HIS A 68 -16.93 -7.95 9.99
N ARG A 69 -17.28 -6.66 10.08
CA ARG A 69 -18.48 -6.22 10.79
C ARG A 69 -19.70 -6.36 9.89
N PRO A 70 -20.80 -6.95 10.36
CA PRO A 70 -22.03 -7.02 9.56
C PRO A 70 -22.48 -5.62 9.16
N PRO A 71 -22.96 -5.41 7.92
CA PRO A 71 -23.39 -4.12 7.45
C PRO A 71 -24.57 -3.63 8.30
N GLY A 72 -24.32 -2.58 9.11
CA GLY A 72 -25.37 -1.85 9.79
C GLY A 72 -26.11 -0.91 8.79
N PRO A 73 -27.32 -0.45 9.12
CA PRO A 73 -28.10 0.43 8.22
C PRO A 73 -27.41 1.75 7.85
N PHE A 74 -26.35 2.10 8.54
CA PHE A 74 -25.48 3.27 8.30
C PHE A 74 -24.01 2.87 8.07
N ALA A 75 -23.74 1.66 7.56
CA ALA A 75 -22.37 1.30 7.20
C ALA A 75 -21.88 2.30 6.13
N PRO A 76 -20.90 3.18 6.44
CA PRO A 76 -20.34 4.02 5.40
C PRO A 76 -19.76 3.11 4.33
N ASP A 77 -20.01 3.45 3.10
CA ASP A 77 -19.38 2.82 1.96
C ASP A 77 -17.86 2.65 2.23
N TRP A 78 -17.35 1.50 1.85
CA TRP A 78 -15.93 1.17 1.98
C TRP A 78 -15.06 2.36 1.55
N PRO A 79 -14.15 2.87 2.43
CA PRO A 79 -13.37 4.08 2.15
C PRO A 79 -12.44 3.96 0.93
N LEU A 80 -12.34 2.76 0.37
CA LEU A 80 -11.56 2.46 -0.84
C LEU A 80 -12.39 2.55 -2.13
N LYS A 81 -13.54 3.25 -2.09
CA LYS A 81 -14.23 3.66 -3.31
C LYS A 81 -13.28 4.49 -4.16
N ASN A 82 -13.00 3.98 -5.33
CA ASN A 82 -12.28 4.63 -6.41
C ASN A 82 -10.78 4.68 -6.21
N GLY A 83 -10.01 3.64 -6.41
CA GLY A 83 -8.60 3.73 -6.83
C GLY A 83 -7.85 5.03 -6.47
N SER A 84 -8.43 5.81 -5.58
CA SER A 84 -7.93 7.10 -5.17
C SER A 84 -6.76 6.85 -4.25
N ALA A 85 -5.63 7.37 -4.63
CA ALA A 85 -4.39 7.46 -3.89
C ALA A 85 -4.52 8.07 -2.47
N SER A 86 -5.73 8.31 -1.98
CA SER A 86 -5.97 8.84 -0.63
C SER A 86 -5.71 7.84 0.51
N ALA A 87 -5.47 6.56 0.20
CA ALA A 87 -4.87 5.63 1.15
C ALA A 87 -3.33 5.70 1.13
N VAL A 88 -2.76 6.27 0.08
CA VAL A 88 -1.37 6.66 -0.02
C VAL A 88 -1.18 7.80 0.97
N GLY A 89 -0.47 7.53 2.05
CA GLY A 89 -0.30 8.46 3.16
C GLY A 89 0.34 9.78 2.74
N ASP A 90 0.14 10.80 3.54
CA ASP A 90 0.83 12.08 3.36
C ASP A 90 2.35 11.83 3.45
N GLU A 91 3.10 12.49 2.59
CA GLU A 91 4.55 12.50 2.63
C GLU A 91 5.00 13.37 3.82
N TRP A 92 5.88 12.85 4.66
CA TRP A 92 6.43 13.56 5.80
C TRP A 92 7.95 13.64 5.70
N PRO A 93 8.55 14.75 6.12
CA PRO A 93 9.99 14.79 6.31
C PRO A 93 10.36 13.73 7.35
N ILE A 94 11.40 12.94 7.07
CA ILE A 94 11.93 11.99 8.03
C ILE A 94 12.61 12.77 9.14
N ASP A 95 12.17 12.55 10.38
CA ASP A 95 12.87 13.05 11.56
C ASP A 95 14.13 12.19 11.80
N ASN A 96 15.12 12.38 10.94
CA ASN A 96 16.40 11.71 11.08
C ASN A 96 17.32 12.59 11.96
N PRO A 97 17.79 12.10 13.11
CA PRO A 97 18.61 12.88 14.03
C PRO A 97 20.02 13.22 13.46
N ILE A 98 20.41 12.62 12.33
CA ILE A 98 21.69 12.86 11.70
C ILE A 98 21.52 13.90 10.61
N LEU A 99 22.03 15.10 10.86
CA LEU A 99 22.15 16.17 9.88
C LEU A 99 23.62 16.25 9.45
N TYR A 100 23.88 16.11 8.17
CA TYR A 100 25.23 16.24 7.62
C TYR A 100 25.65 17.71 7.52
N HIS A 101 26.94 17.96 7.28
CA HIS A 101 27.50 19.32 7.19
C HIS A 101 26.86 20.18 6.09
N ASP A 102 26.39 19.58 5.04
CA ASP A 102 25.68 20.19 3.91
C ASP A 102 24.17 20.39 4.14
N LEU A 103 23.71 20.21 5.37
CA LEU A 103 22.30 20.28 5.79
C LEU A 103 21.41 19.22 5.15
N ASN A 104 21.99 18.17 4.59
CA ASN A 104 21.31 17.00 4.11
C ASN A 104 21.07 16.01 5.26
N ASN A 105 19.92 15.29 5.28
CA ASN A 105 19.61 14.27 6.26
C ASN A 105 19.45 12.87 5.66
N VAL A 106 19.89 12.66 4.43
CA VAL A 106 19.74 11.36 3.74
C VAL A 106 20.83 10.40 4.18
N GLY A 107 20.49 9.39 4.98
CA GLY A 107 21.37 8.25 5.26
C GLY A 107 21.23 7.19 4.17
N MET A 108 22.23 7.02 3.30
CA MET A 108 22.17 6.06 2.19
C MET A 108 21.87 4.63 2.67
N GLU A 109 22.58 4.16 3.71
CA GLU A 109 22.41 2.81 4.25
C GLU A 109 20.97 2.58 4.77
N PHE A 110 20.41 3.60 5.44
CA PHE A 110 19.05 3.57 5.92
C PHE A 110 18.06 3.49 4.76
N GLN A 111 18.21 4.35 3.73
CA GLN A 111 17.31 4.38 2.58
C GLN A 111 17.33 3.07 1.79
N VAL A 112 18.51 2.49 1.57
CA VAL A 112 18.65 1.19 0.88
C VAL A 112 18.01 0.07 1.69
N THR A 113 18.19 0.08 3.01
CA THR A 113 17.57 -0.92 3.90
C THR A 113 16.04 -0.82 3.87
N GLU A 114 15.47 0.39 3.96
CA GLU A 114 14.03 0.61 3.87
C GLU A 114 13.47 0.26 2.49
N MET A 115 14.21 0.54 1.42
CA MET A 115 13.86 0.13 0.06
C MET A 115 13.83 -1.41 -0.07
N ALA A 116 14.79 -2.12 0.51
CA ALA A 116 14.82 -3.58 0.50
C ALA A 116 13.62 -4.17 1.26
N LYS A 117 13.29 -3.64 2.44
CA LYS A 117 12.11 -4.04 3.22
C LYS A 117 10.81 -3.79 2.43
N ASN A 118 10.68 -2.62 1.83
CA ASN A 118 9.53 -2.24 1.03
C ASN A 118 9.34 -3.18 -0.17
N ASN A 119 10.41 -3.52 -0.87
CA ASN A 119 10.40 -4.51 -1.95
C ASN A 119 9.95 -5.90 -1.47
N GLN A 120 10.42 -6.33 -0.29
CA GLN A 120 10.03 -7.60 0.29
C GLN A 120 8.52 -7.62 0.61
N GLU A 121 7.98 -6.57 1.22
CA GLU A 121 6.55 -6.43 1.52
C GLU A 121 5.72 -6.42 0.23
N PHE A 122 6.14 -5.69 -0.80
CA PHE A 122 5.48 -5.65 -2.11
C PHE A 122 5.44 -7.04 -2.76
N ASN A 123 6.58 -7.73 -2.85
CA ASN A 123 6.68 -9.05 -3.44
C ASN A 123 5.82 -10.08 -2.70
N THR A 124 5.75 -9.98 -1.38
CA THR A 124 4.88 -10.82 -0.55
C THR A 124 3.41 -10.58 -0.86
N ALA A 125 2.98 -9.33 -0.92
CA ALA A 125 1.60 -8.97 -1.25
C ALA A 125 1.18 -9.47 -2.64
N VAL A 126 2.04 -9.28 -3.64
CA VAL A 126 1.82 -9.74 -5.02
C VAL A 126 1.79 -11.27 -5.10
N SER A 127 2.66 -11.96 -4.35
CA SER A 127 2.69 -13.43 -4.31
C SER A 127 1.39 -14.00 -3.72
N ILE A 128 0.90 -13.44 -2.62
CA ILE A 128 -0.38 -13.84 -2.02
C ILE A 128 -1.54 -13.56 -2.98
N MET A 129 -1.53 -12.40 -3.64
CA MET A 129 -2.56 -12.05 -4.63
C MET A 129 -2.59 -13.04 -5.80
N LYS A 130 -1.43 -13.41 -6.35
CA LYS A 130 -1.30 -14.44 -7.39
C LYS A 130 -1.83 -15.78 -6.92
N HIS A 131 -1.49 -16.20 -5.70
CA HIS A 131 -1.98 -17.45 -5.13
C HIS A 131 -3.52 -17.46 -5.05
N GLN A 132 -4.14 -16.39 -4.58
CA GLN A 132 -5.60 -16.28 -4.51
C GLN A 132 -6.25 -16.29 -5.89
N MET A 133 -5.66 -15.61 -6.88
CA MET A 133 -6.16 -15.66 -8.26
C MET A 133 -6.08 -17.07 -8.84
N ASN A 134 -4.99 -17.81 -8.58
CA ASN A 134 -4.86 -19.20 -9.01
C ASN A 134 -5.91 -20.11 -8.35
N LEU A 135 -6.21 -19.90 -7.05
CA LEU A 135 -7.29 -20.65 -6.38
C LEU A 135 -8.67 -20.37 -7.02
N LEU A 136 -8.95 -19.12 -7.34
CA LEU A 136 -10.19 -18.76 -8.03
C LEU A 136 -10.25 -19.40 -9.43
N GLN A 137 -9.14 -19.38 -10.16
CA GLN A 137 -9.05 -20.00 -11.49
C GLN A 137 -9.26 -21.52 -11.40
N THR A 138 -8.65 -22.18 -10.42
CA THR A 138 -8.85 -23.61 -10.19
C THR A 138 -10.30 -23.91 -9.86
N ALA A 139 -10.92 -23.17 -8.94
CA ALA A 139 -12.33 -23.34 -8.58
C ALA A 139 -13.29 -23.15 -9.77
N ILE A 140 -12.93 -22.30 -10.72
CA ILE A 140 -13.73 -22.09 -11.95
C ILE A 140 -13.47 -23.23 -12.95
N SER A 141 -12.24 -23.75 -13.02
CA SER A 141 -11.85 -24.80 -13.97
C SER A 141 -12.26 -26.21 -13.54
N GLU A 142 -12.42 -26.47 -12.23
CA GLU A 142 -12.89 -27.75 -11.69
C GLU A 142 -14.40 -27.97 -11.87
N ARG A 143 -15.08 -27.08 -12.57
CA ARG A 143 -16.45 -27.26 -12.95
C ARG A 143 -16.55 -28.29 -14.10
N VAL A 144 -16.69 -29.54 -13.73
CA VAL A 144 -17.20 -30.62 -14.59
C VAL A 144 -18.68 -30.75 -14.40
#